data_bba821d2ab6b09f8a51ba6559ad81154
#
_entry.id   bba821d2ab6b09f8a51ba6559ad81154
#
_cell.length_a   1.000
_cell.length_b   1.000
_cell.length_c   1.000
_cell.angle_alpha   90.00
_cell.angle_beta   90.00
_cell.angle_gamma   90.00
#
_symmetry.space_group_name_H-M   'P 1'
#
loop_
_entity.id
_entity.type
_entity.pdbx_description
1 polymer ?
#
loop_
_entity_poly.entity_id
_entity_poly.type
_entity_poly.pdbx_seq_one_letter_code
_entity_poly.pdbx_strand_id
1 'polypeptide(L)'
;MAAAIRRRKSRGAQSPYWNTGPGAGIQVEGMKEPGDLDSWQPALSHSMRELAGKGRVVLRILELCAGCKSVSAAAAKEARETFGIERVEVFSVDGKPGTDCTRCVDILTYDWARDDQLRAFREEQEEGIRYLFYAHASPPCGPYSTMACRYRGPLSQRDLRWGDSVAQRCLELMGHFNPHFWTLESRGPPGLDSRLFMRSLEPLRRTINYCRYGWNRWKATSIWTNVQSWAPEPRCLSRLSQCCEHFRANGKHLDRVQKLKHSREDYAALPEQLVRAWTRAALQDLVR
;
A
#
# COMPACT_ATOMS: atom_id res chain seq x y z
N MET A 1 -6.39 -55.01 -23.21
CA MET A 1 -6.91 -53.68 -22.88
C MET A 1 -5.90 -52.94 -22.02
N ALA A 2 -5.13 -52.01 -22.57
CA ALA A 2 -4.08 -51.29 -21.88
C ALA A 2 -4.59 -49.89 -21.52
N ALA A 3 -4.64 -49.56 -20.22
CA ALA A 3 -5.07 -48.26 -19.73
C ALA A 3 -3.92 -47.25 -19.82
N ALA A 4 -4.13 -46.24 -20.65
CA ALA A 4 -3.16 -45.13 -20.81
C ALA A 4 -3.25 -44.18 -19.63
N ILE A 5 -2.23 -44.20 -18.79
CA ILE A 5 -2.02 -43.22 -17.71
C ILE A 5 -1.54 -41.90 -18.33
N ARG A 6 -2.43 -40.90 -18.41
CA ARG A 6 -2.07 -39.54 -18.79
C ARG A 6 -1.29 -38.87 -17.65
N ARG A 7 0.04 -38.78 -17.78
CA ARG A 7 0.89 -37.93 -16.96
C ARG A 7 0.53 -36.46 -17.20
N ARG A 8 -0.12 -35.80 -16.23
CA ARG A 8 -0.25 -34.35 -16.18
C ARG A 8 1.13 -33.73 -15.94
N LYS A 9 1.71 -33.10 -16.95
CA LYS A 9 2.87 -32.22 -16.78
C LYS A 9 2.51 -31.07 -15.86
N SER A 10 3.09 -31.03 -14.68
CA SER A 10 3.05 -29.89 -13.77
C SER A 10 3.87 -28.76 -14.37
N ARG A 11 3.23 -27.77 -14.97
CA ARG A 11 3.86 -26.48 -15.28
C ARG A 11 3.88 -25.66 -13.98
N GLY A 12 4.87 -25.91 -13.15
CA GLY A 12 5.25 -25.05 -12.04
C GLY A 12 6.36 -24.12 -12.47
N ALA A 13 6.05 -23.04 -13.15
CA ALA A 13 6.97 -21.92 -13.20
C ALA A 13 6.96 -21.29 -11.78
N GLN A 14 7.94 -21.68 -10.97
CA GLN A 14 8.20 -21.03 -9.69
C GLN A 14 8.64 -19.59 -9.99
N SER A 15 7.93 -18.63 -9.43
CA SER A 15 8.36 -17.25 -9.43
C SER A 15 9.73 -17.17 -8.73
N PRO A 16 10.74 -16.52 -9.30
CA PRO A 16 12.07 -16.40 -8.69
C PRO A 16 12.05 -15.71 -7.32
N TYR A 17 10.94 -15.07 -6.94
CA TYR A 17 10.75 -14.43 -5.66
C TYR A 17 10.44 -15.35 -4.48
N TRP A 18 10.29 -16.67 -4.70
CA TRP A 18 9.81 -17.59 -3.66
C TRP A 18 10.83 -18.65 -3.23
N ASN A 19 12.04 -18.58 -3.75
CA ASN A 19 13.11 -19.57 -3.51
C ASN A 19 14.20 -19.06 -2.55
N THR A 20 13.83 -18.42 -1.44
CA THR A 20 14.75 -18.33 -0.31
C THR A 20 14.49 -19.52 0.60
N GLY A 21 15.45 -20.46 0.62
CA GLY A 21 15.40 -21.65 1.47
C GLY A 21 15.28 -21.31 2.95
N PRO A 22 14.89 -22.29 3.80
CA PRO A 22 14.78 -22.09 5.23
C PRO A 22 16.19 -21.95 5.82
N GLY A 23 16.60 -20.74 6.21
CA GLY A 23 17.83 -20.69 6.97
C GLY A 23 18.60 -19.38 7.15
N ALA A 24 18.08 -18.25 6.84
CA ALA A 24 18.73 -17.00 7.30
C ALA A 24 17.73 -16.20 8.13
N GLY A 25 17.63 -16.55 9.39
CA GLY A 25 17.01 -15.70 10.39
C GLY A 25 17.86 -14.45 10.53
N ILE A 26 17.47 -13.33 9.91
CA ILE A 26 17.99 -12.03 10.26
C ILE A 26 17.39 -11.76 11.66
N GLN A 27 18.22 -11.92 12.69
CA GLN A 27 17.91 -11.36 14.00
C GLN A 27 17.99 -9.86 13.84
N VAL A 28 16.84 -9.20 13.85
CA VAL A 28 16.76 -7.76 13.98
C VAL A 28 16.93 -7.46 15.46
N GLU A 29 18.17 -7.46 15.93
CA GLU A 29 18.52 -6.92 17.24
C GLU A 29 18.35 -5.41 17.19
N GLY A 30 17.54 -4.87 18.09
CA GLY A 30 17.44 -3.43 18.30
C GLY A 30 16.22 -2.76 17.71
N MET A 31 15.14 -3.45 17.40
CA MET A 31 13.86 -2.78 17.15
C MET A 31 13.47 -1.99 18.41
N LYS A 32 13.69 -0.69 18.37
CA LYS A 32 12.89 0.21 19.19
C LYS A 32 11.44 -0.03 18.82
N GLU A 33 10.58 -0.18 19.83
CA GLU A 33 9.13 -0.10 19.66
C GLU A 33 8.84 1.00 18.61
N PRO A 34 7.90 0.80 17.67
CA PRO A 34 7.54 1.85 16.72
C PRO A 34 7.28 3.09 17.54
N GLY A 35 8.16 4.08 17.44
CA GLY A 35 8.11 5.28 18.25
C GLY A 35 6.72 5.87 18.17
N ASP A 36 6.28 6.44 19.25
CA ASP A 36 4.95 7.00 19.46
C ASP A 36 4.40 7.67 18.20
N LEU A 37 3.60 6.92 17.43
CA LEU A 37 3.02 7.37 16.16
C LEU A 37 2.01 8.51 16.37
N ASP A 38 1.58 8.72 17.62
CA ASP A 38 0.71 9.83 18.01
C ASP A 38 1.45 11.17 18.04
N SER A 39 2.80 11.16 18.11
CA SER A 39 3.61 12.38 18.08
C SER A 39 3.79 12.99 16.67
N TRP A 40 3.30 12.35 15.65
CA TRP A 40 3.45 12.78 14.24
C TRP A 40 2.39 13.81 13.82
N GLN A 41 2.12 14.79 14.66
CA GLN A 41 1.25 15.90 14.29
C GLN A 41 2.05 17.17 14.05
N PRO A 42 2.30 17.59 12.80
CA PRO A 42 2.85 18.91 12.54
C PRO A 42 1.75 19.97 12.75
N ALA A 43 2.05 20.96 13.56
CA ALA A 43 1.25 22.16 13.65
C ALA A 43 1.33 22.93 12.31
N LEU A 44 0.20 23.07 11.63
CA LEU A 44 0.09 23.78 10.36
C LEU A 44 -0.83 24.98 10.49
N SER A 45 -0.29 26.18 10.48
CA SER A 45 -1.05 27.42 10.39
C SER A 45 -0.65 28.18 9.12
N HIS A 46 -1.58 28.49 8.29
CA HIS A 46 -1.71 29.42 7.17
C HIS A 46 -2.24 28.81 5.90
N SER A 47 -3.01 29.59 5.15
CA SER A 47 -3.77 29.18 3.99
C SER A 47 -2.95 28.39 2.96
N MET A 48 -2.97 27.06 3.08
CA MET A 48 -2.29 26.16 2.14
C MET A 48 -2.76 26.36 0.70
N ARG A 49 -4.03 26.73 0.50
CA ARG A 49 -4.58 27.02 -0.83
C ARG A 49 -3.91 28.24 -1.47
N GLU A 50 -3.66 29.27 -0.66
CA GLU A 50 -2.96 30.47 -1.15
C GLU A 50 -1.51 30.15 -1.52
N LEU A 51 -0.83 29.35 -0.69
CA LEU A 51 0.55 28.92 -0.99
C LEU A 51 0.61 27.99 -2.21
N ALA A 52 -0.36 27.08 -2.35
CA ALA A 52 -0.46 26.20 -3.50
C ALA A 52 -0.73 26.99 -4.79
N GLY A 53 -1.68 27.94 -4.74
CA GLY A 53 -1.97 28.84 -5.88
C GLY A 53 -0.80 29.73 -6.30
N LYS A 54 0.18 29.93 -5.41
CA LYS A 54 1.45 30.61 -5.71
C LYS A 54 2.58 29.67 -6.13
N GLY A 55 2.28 28.36 -6.30
CA GLY A 55 3.29 27.34 -6.63
C GLY A 55 4.29 27.07 -5.50
N ARG A 56 3.97 27.44 -4.26
CA ARG A 56 4.86 27.34 -3.10
C ARG A 56 4.65 26.10 -2.24
N VAL A 57 3.95 25.12 -2.78
CA VAL A 57 3.73 23.83 -2.10
C VAL A 57 4.22 22.71 -2.99
N VAL A 58 4.98 21.79 -2.41
CA VAL A 58 5.45 20.56 -3.06
C VAL A 58 4.94 19.38 -2.27
N LEU A 59 4.31 18.41 -2.93
CA LEU A 59 3.96 17.13 -2.33
C LEU A 59 5.04 16.11 -2.67
N ARG A 60 5.74 15.59 -1.66
CA ARG A 60 6.69 14.49 -1.79
C ARG A 60 6.04 13.17 -1.35
N ILE A 61 6.08 12.18 -2.22
CA ILE A 61 5.47 10.87 -2.01
C ILE A 61 6.56 9.81 -1.98
N LEU A 62 6.70 9.12 -0.85
CA LEU A 62 7.46 7.88 -0.74
C LEU A 62 6.51 6.70 -0.94
N GLU A 63 6.70 5.91 -2.00
CA GLU A 63 5.87 4.73 -2.29
C GLU A 63 6.70 3.45 -2.22
N LEU A 64 6.45 2.63 -1.19
CA LEU A 64 7.15 1.37 -0.92
C LEU A 64 6.35 0.17 -1.42
N CYS A 65 7.03 -0.80 -2.01
CA CYS A 65 6.42 -1.91 -2.73
C CYS A 65 5.47 -1.36 -3.81
N ALA A 66 5.98 -0.41 -4.59
CA ALA A 66 5.22 0.51 -5.42
C ALA A 66 4.47 -0.16 -6.60
N GLY A 67 4.92 -1.34 -7.04
CA GLY A 67 4.29 -2.08 -8.13
C GLY A 67 4.07 -1.23 -9.39
N CYS A 68 2.82 -0.91 -9.70
CA CYS A 68 2.44 -0.05 -10.82
C CYS A 68 2.32 1.44 -10.47
N LYS A 69 2.76 1.87 -9.29
CA LYS A 69 2.69 3.26 -8.81
C LYS A 69 1.27 3.85 -8.81
N SER A 70 0.25 3.03 -8.60
CA SER A 70 -1.15 3.47 -8.62
C SER A 70 -1.46 4.49 -7.53
N VAL A 71 -0.75 4.44 -6.42
CA VAL A 71 -0.98 5.35 -5.29
C VAL A 71 -0.38 6.71 -5.57
N SER A 72 0.89 6.79 -5.92
CA SER A 72 1.51 8.08 -6.25
C SER A 72 0.82 8.78 -7.43
N ALA A 73 0.41 8.01 -8.46
CA ALA A 73 -0.33 8.58 -9.60
C ALA A 73 -1.68 9.19 -9.18
N ALA A 74 -2.47 8.45 -8.39
CA ALA A 74 -3.78 8.93 -7.94
C ALA A 74 -3.68 10.07 -6.92
N ALA A 75 -2.71 10.01 -6.00
CA ALA A 75 -2.45 11.07 -5.03
C ALA A 75 -1.98 12.36 -5.72
N ALA A 76 -1.08 12.25 -6.70
CA ALA A 76 -0.63 13.38 -7.50
C ALA A 76 -1.79 14.02 -8.28
N LYS A 77 -2.66 13.21 -8.86
CA LYS A 77 -3.85 13.71 -9.55
C LYS A 77 -4.77 14.49 -8.60
N GLU A 78 -5.05 13.94 -7.41
CA GLU A 78 -5.87 14.62 -6.40
C GLU A 78 -5.23 15.94 -5.93
N ALA A 79 -3.91 15.94 -5.69
CA ALA A 79 -3.18 17.13 -5.27
C ALA A 79 -3.30 18.27 -6.29
N ARG A 80 -3.15 17.96 -7.59
CA ARG A 80 -3.27 18.95 -8.67
C ARG A 80 -4.70 19.42 -8.88
N GLU A 81 -5.63 18.49 -9.10
CA GLU A 81 -7.01 18.82 -9.47
C GLU A 81 -7.81 19.49 -8.36
N THR A 82 -7.57 19.12 -7.10
CA THR A 82 -8.39 19.60 -5.97
C THR A 82 -7.71 20.72 -5.17
N PHE A 83 -6.38 20.69 -5.08
CA PHE A 83 -5.63 21.59 -4.22
C PHE A 83 -4.69 22.54 -4.97
N GLY A 84 -4.55 22.40 -6.28
CA GLY A 84 -3.63 23.22 -7.10
C GLY A 84 -2.16 23.00 -6.79
N ILE A 85 -1.80 21.86 -6.21
CA ILE A 85 -0.40 21.52 -5.93
C ILE A 85 0.19 20.90 -7.19
N GLU A 86 0.78 21.75 -8.04
CA GLU A 86 1.31 21.33 -9.35
C GLU A 86 2.57 20.46 -9.22
N ARG A 87 3.45 20.80 -8.28
CA ARG A 87 4.71 20.08 -8.08
C ARG A 87 4.52 18.90 -7.14
N VAL A 88 4.59 17.71 -7.73
CA VAL A 88 4.56 16.43 -6.99
C VAL A 88 5.80 15.63 -7.34
N GLU A 89 6.58 15.31 -6.33
CA GLU A 89 7.81 14.53 -6.43
C GLU A 89 7.57 13.14 -5.84
N VAL A 90 8.04 12.09 -6.53
CA VAL A 90 7.81 10.69 -6.11
C VAL A 90 9.14 9.95 -6.00
N PHE A 91 9.36 9.33 -4.84
CA PHE A 91 10.41 8.36 -4.64
C PHE A 91 9.77 6.99 -4.42
N SER A 92 9.99 6.07 -5.34
CA SER A 92 9.35 4.76 -5.34
C SER A 92 10.38 3.64 -5.20
N VAL A 93 10.05 2.62 -4.38
CA VAL A 93 10.90 1.45 -4.14
C VAL A 93 10.09 0.19 -4.43
N ASP A 94 10.62 -0.71 -5.26
CA ASP A 94 10.03 -2.02 -5.52
C ASP A 94 11.11 -3.06 -5.81
N GLY A 95 10.93 -4.28 -5.29
CA GLY A 95 11.88 -5.38 -5.52
C GLY A 95 11.65 -6.11 -6.84
N LYS A 96 10.59 -5.82 -7.59
CA LYS A 96 10.28 -6.51 -8.84
C LYS A 96 11.12 -5.93 -9.99
N PRO A 97 11.98 -6.73 -10.65
CA PRO A 97 12.72 -6.26 -11.80
C PRO A 97 11.81 -5.75 -12.92
N GLY A 98 12.23 -4.69 -13.57
CA GLY A 98 11.51 -4.10 -14.71
C GLY A 98 10.33 -3.22 -14.31
N THR A 99 10.14 -2.92 -13.02
CA THR A 99 9.25 -1.84 -12.59
C THR A 99 9.90 -0.49 -12.86
N ASP A 100 9.08 0.45 -13.31
CA ASP A 100 9.49 1.84 -13.42
C ASP A 100 9.46 2.51 -12.02
N CYS A 101 10.44 2.19 -11.18
CA CYS A 101 10.59 2.74 -9.84
C CYS A 101 11.92 3.48 -9.68
N THR A 102 12.00 4.39 -8.71
CA THR A 102 13.21 5.17 -8.42
C THR A 102 14.33 4.23 -7.95
N ARG A 103 13.97 3.22 -7.15
CA ARG A 103 14.88 2.17 -6.68
C ARG A 103 14.25 0.80 -6.91
N CYS A 104 14.84 0.04 -7.85
CA CYS A 104 14.46 -1.36 -8.09
C CYS A 104 15.34 -2.26 -7.22
N VAL A 105 14.95 -2.46 -5.96
CA VAL A 105 15.73 -3.18 -4.94
C VAL A 105 14.82 -3.89 -3.95
N ASP A 106 15.25 -5.04 -3.42
CA ASP A 106 14.55 -5.70 -2.33
C ASP A 106 14.62 -4.83 -1.07
N ILE A 107 13.44 -4.49 -0.52
CA ILE A 107 13.30 -3.63 0.65
C ILE A 107 14.04 -4.18 1.87
N LEU A 108 14.21 -5.50 1.97
CA LEU A 108 14.92 -6.15 3.09
C LEU A 108 16.42 -5.89 3.06
N THR A 109 16.98 -5.68 1.87
CA THR A 109 18.41 -5.42 1.68
C THR A 109 18.71 -3.96 1.35
N TYR A 110 17.68 -3.14 1.19
CA TYR A 110 17.82 -1.73 0.85
C TYR A 110 18.42 -0.95 2.02
N ASP A 111 19.64 -0.43 1.82
CA ASP A 111 20.32 0.44 2.78
C ASP A 111 19.94 1.91 2.53
N TRP A 112 18.75 2.29 2.98
CA TRP A 112 18.24 3.65 2.78
C TRP A 112 19.05 4.72 3.52
N ALA A 113 19.73 4.35 4.60
CA ALA A 113 20.56 5.30 5.38
C ALA A 113 21.75 5.81 4.56
N ARG A 114 22.18 5.03 3.57
CA ARG A 114 23.27 5.38 2.65
C ARG A 114 22.79 5.83 1.28
N ASP A 115 21.49 5.90 1.06
CA ASP A 115 20.95 6.36 -0.24
C ASP A 115 20.90 7.89 -0.25
N ASP A 116 21.89 8.50 -0.90
CA ASP A 116 21.99 9.95 -1.02
C ASP A 116 20.78 10.57 -1.75
N GLN A 117 20.19 9.87 -2.72
CA GLN A 117 19.02 10.36 -3.43
C GLN A 117 17.78 10.37 -2.53
N LEU A 118 17.57 9.35 -1.69
CA LEU A 118 16.48 9.36 -0.72
C LEU A 118 16.70 10.44 0.34
N ARG A 119 17.95 10.62 0.79
CA ARG A 119 18.31 11.68 1.72
C ARG A 119 18.04 13.06 1.12
N ALA A 120 18.49 13.32 -0.10
CA ALA A 120 18.21 14.56 -0.81
C ALA A 120 16.69 14.78 -0.99
N PHE A 121 15.96 13.76 -1.43
CA PHE A 121 14.50 13.79 -1.55
C PHE A 121 13.79 14.16 -0.25
N ARG A 122 14.34 13.79 0.91
CA ARG A 122 13.78 14.11 2.23
C ARG A 122 14.21 15.48 2.73
N GLU A 123 15.49 15.83 2.57
CA GLU A 123 16.13 16.93 3.30
C GLU A 123 16.29 18.20 2.48
N GLU A 124 16.46 18.11 1.16
CA GLU A 124 16.61 19.29 0.32
C GLU A 124 15.29 20.08 0.27
N GLN A 125 15.40 21.35 0.63
CA GLN A 125 14.27 22.28 0.65
C GLN A 125 14.71 23.61 0.00
N GLU A 126 13.82 24.17 -0.78
CA GLU A 126 13.96 25.48 -1.41
C GLU A 126 13.37 26.54 -0.48
N GLU A 127 14.03 27.69 -0.39
CA GLU A 127 13.54 28.81 0.42
C GLU A 127 12.16 29.26 -0.05
N GLY A 128 11.23 29.48 0.88
CA GLY A 128 9.86 29.89 0.59
C GLY A 128 8.95 28.83 -0.01
N ILE A 129 9.43 27.58 -0.13
CA ILE A 129 8.64 26.41 -0.54
C ILE A 129 8.26 25.61 0.69
N ARG A 130 7.00 25.19 0.74
CA ARG A 130 6.49 24.27 1.76
C ARG A 130 6.41 22.85 1.23
N TYR A 131 7.08 21.93 1.91
CA TYR A 131 7.05 20.52 1.55
C TYR A 131 6.06 19.75 2.41
N LEU A 132 5.18 19.01 1.76
CA LEU A 132 4.29 18.04 2.37
C LEU A 132 4.81 16.64 2.09
N PHE A 133 4.88 15.79 3.10
CA PHE A 133 5.40 14.44 2.97
C PHE A 133 4.29 13.42 3.15
N TYR A 134 4.11 12.56 2.17
CA TYR A 134 3.23 11.40 2.18
C TYR A 134 4.04 10.12 2.04
N ALA A 135 3.80 9.12 2.88
CA ALA A 135 4.37 7.79 2.72
C ALA A 135 3.29 6.75 2.53
N HIS A 136 3.47 5.89 1.55
CA HIS A 136 2.62 4.73 1.30
C HIS A 136 3.43 3.45 1.23
N ALA A 137 2.87 2.34 1.78
CA ALA A 137 3.42 1.02 1.59
C ALA A 137 2.32 0.00 1.28
N SER A 138 2.59 -0.86 0.30
CA SER A 138 1.75 -2.01 -0.07
C SER A 138 2.57 -3.30 -0.01
N PRO A 139 2.98 -3.76 1.19
CA PRO A 139 3.79 -4.97 1.31
C PRO A 139 3.05 -6.18 0.70
N PRO A 140 3.78 -7.16 0.12
CA PRO A 140 3.18 -8.29 -0.57
C PRO A 140 2.16 -9.04 0.29
N CYS A 141 0.90 -9.02 -0.10
CA CYS A 141 -0.19 -9.68 0.62
C CYS A 141 -0.27 -11.20 0.38
N GLY A 142 0.56 -11.72 -0.52
CA GLY A 142 0.58 -13.16 -0.87
C GLY A 142 0.76 -14.10 0.31
N PRO A 143 1.68 -13.86 1.27
CA PRO A 143 1.85 -14.69 2.46
C PRO A 143 0.55 -14.83 3.25
N TYR A 144 -0.22 -13.78 3.38
CA TYR A 144 -1.46 -13.71 4.18
C TYR A 144 -2.71 -14.09 3.38
N SER A 145 -2.60 -14.33 2.07
CA SER A 145 -3.76 -14.51 1.20
C SER A 145 -4.52 -15.81 1.48
N THR A 146 -5.83 -15.73 1.77
CA THR A 146 -6.71 -16.92 1.86
C THR A 146 -6.85 -17.64 0.52
N MET A 147 -6.60 -16.96 -0.61
CA MET A 147 -6.57 -17.63 -1.91
C MET A 147 -5.44 -18.64 -2.02
N ALA A 148 -4.39 -18.46 -1.24
CA ALA A 148 -3.29 -19.41 -1.15
C ALA A 148 -3.62 -20.63 -0.25
N CYS A 149 -4.77 -20.67 0.45
CA CYS A 149 -5.15 -21.78 1.32
C CYS A 149 -5.16 -23.13 0.59
N ARG A 150 -5.54 -23.14 -0.68
CA ARG A 150 -5.56 -24.38 -1.49
C ARG A 150 -4.16 -24.97 -1.74
N TYR A 151 -3.12 -24.14 -1.68
CA TYR A 151 -1.75 -24.54 -2.04
C TYR A 151 -0.77 -24.44 -0.86
N ARG A 152 -1.11 -23.68 0.18
CA ARG A 152 -0.21 -23.36 1.30
C ARG A 152 -0.80 -23.69 2.67
N GLY A 153 -1.98 -24.28 2.72
CA GLY A 153 -2.66 -24.56 3.97
C GLY A 153 -3.24 -23.33 4.68
N PRO A 154 -3.85 -23.51 5.85
CA PRO A 154 -4.39 -22.46 6.70
C PRO A 154 -3.32 -21.43 7.10
N LEU A 155 -3.71 -20.19 7.37
CA LEU A 155 -2.79 -19.11 7.73
C LEU A 155 -1.91 -19.48 8.95
N SER A 156 -2.48 -20.13 9.94
CA SER A 156 -1.79 -20.58 11.15
C SER A 156 -0.65 -21.60 10.93
N GLN A 157 -0.64 -22.26 9.78
CA GLN A 157 0.37 -23.27 9.42
C GLN A 157 1.42 -22.74 8.44
N ARG A 158 1.38 -21.46 8.08
CA ARG A 158 2.31 -20.88 7.12
C ARG A 158 3.51 -20.26 7.78
N ASP A 159 4.64 -20.33 7.10
CA ASP A 159 5.76 -19.46 7.41
C ASP A 159 5.47 -18.06 6.90
N LEU A 160 5.24 -17.13 7.80
CA LEU A 160 4.94 -15.73 7.53
C LEU A 160 6.14 -14.80 7.74
N ARG A 161 7.29 -15.34 8.19
CA ARG A 161 8.48 -14.54 8.56
C ARG A 161 8.89 -13.57 7.48
N TRP A 162 8.95 -14.03 6.23
CA TRP A 162 9.30 -13.14 5.12
C TRP A 162 8.29 -11.98 4.95
N GLY A 163 7.00 -12.29 4.95
CA GLY A 163 5.96 -11.26 4.83
C GLY A 163 5.99 -10.26 5.98
N ASP A 164 6.18 -10.78 7.21
CA ASP A 164 6.30 -9.96 8.41
C ASP A 164 7.52 -9.04 8.32
N SER A 165 8.69 -9.57 7.91
CA SER A 165 9.91 -8.78 7.75
C SER A 165 9.75 -7.66 6.72
N VAL A 166 9.11 -7.94 5.58
CA VAL A 166 8.84 -6.90 4.56
C VAL A 166 7.92 -5.81 5.12
N ALA A 167 6.84 -6.20 5.81
CA ALA A 167 5.90 -5.23 6.39
C ALA A 167 6.56 -4.38 7.48
N GLN A 168 7.35 -5.00 8.37
CA GLN A 168 8.11 -4.29 9.40
C GLN A 168 9.13 -3.34 8.79
N ARG A 169 9.84 -3.78 7.74
CA ARG A 169 10.82 -2.93 7.06
C ARG A 169 10.16 -1.72 6.37
N CYS A 170 8.96 -1.90 5.81
CA CYS A 170 8.18 -0.78 5.30
C CYS A 170 7.83 0.22 6.41
N LEU A 171 7.34 -0.26 7.56
CA LEU A 171 7.01 0.61 8.70
C LEU A 171 8.23 1.35 9.24
N GLU A 172 9.37 0.67 9.33
CA GLU A 172 10.63 1.26 9.76
C GLU A 172 11.07 2.41 8.84
N LEU A 173 11.05 2.20 7.52
CA LEU A 173 11.41 3.23 6.57
C LEU A 173 10.40 4.38 6.55
N MET A 174 9.11 4.09 6.65
CA MET A 174 8.08 5.12 6.77
C MET A 174 8.31 5.96 8.03
N GLY A 175 8.62 5.32 9.17
CA GLY A 175 8.96 6.02 10.41
C GLY A 175 10.20 6.90 10.29
N HIS A 176 11.24 6.41 9.63
CA HIS A 176 12.44 7.20 9.34
C HIS A 176 12.16 8.40 8.43
N PHE A 177 11.30 8.23 7.44
CA PHE A 177 10.90 9.31 6.53
C PHE A 177 10.08 10.40 7.24
N ASN A 178 9.39 10.04 8.33
CA ASN A 178 8.57 10.93 9.15
C ASN A 178 7.55 11.76 8.33
N PRO A 179 6.59 11.12 7.67
CA PRO A 179 5.65 11.79 6.79
C PRO A 179 4.58 12.56 7.56
N HIS A 180 4.01 13.61 6.98
CA HIS A 180 2.85 14.32 7.52
C HIS A 180 1.61 13.42 7.54
N PHE A 181 1.46 12.58 6.53
CA PHE A 181 0.45 11.53 6.51
C PHE A 181 0.97 10.27 5.84
N TRP A 182 0.40 9.15 6.24
CA TRP A 182 0.83 7.87 5.74
C TRP A 182 -0.32 6.88 5.60
N THR A 183 -0.12 5.88 4.75
CA THR A 183 -1.03 4.75 4.57
C THR A 183 -0.25 3.46 4.38
N LEU A 184 -0.72 2.38 5.00
CA LEU A 184 -0.24 1.02 4.79
C LEU A 184 -1.41 0.17 4.28
N GLU A 185 -1.26 -0.45 3.12
CA GLU A 185 -2.27 -1.33 2.54
C GLU A 185 -1.90 -2.79 2.73
N SER A 186 -2.86 -3.59 3.11
CA SER A 186 -2.76 -5.03 2.98
C SER A 186 -4.14 -5.64 2.81
N ARG A 187 -4.14 -6.93 2.47
CA ARG A 187 -5.37 -7.68 2.40
C ARG A 187 -6.20 -7.58 3.69
N GLY A 188 -7.53 -7.52 3.54
CA GLY A 188 -8.45 -7.54 4.69
C GLY A 188 -8.42 -8.84 5.50
N PRO A 189 -9.00 -8.80 6.72
CA PRO A 189 -8.92 -9.87 7.71
C PRO A 189 -9.36 -11.26 7.20
N PRO A 190 -8.74 -12.35 7.70
CA PRO A 190 -7.49 -12.36 8.46
C PRO A 190 -6.28 -12.16 7.54
N GLY A 191 -5.31 -11.40 7.98
CA GLY A 191 -4.13 -11.09 7.19
C GLY A 191 -3.01 -10.49 8.05
N LEU A 192 -2.43 -9.41 7.58
CA LEU A 192 -1.40 -8.65 8.31
C LEU A 192 -1.93 -8.13 9.66
N ASP A 193 -3.21 -7.81 9.75
CA ASP A 193 -3.91 -7.39 10.97
C ASP A 193 -3.82 -8.41 12.12
N SER A 194 -3.61 -9.69 11.84
CA SER A 194 -3.46 -10.74 12.87
C SER A 194 -2.06 -10.81 13.49
N ARG A 195 -1.10 -10.01 12.98
CA ARG A 195 0.29 -10.07 13.45
C ARG A 195 0.49 -9.23 14.70
N LEU A 196 1.33 -9.74 15.63
CA LEU A 196 1.55 -9.10 16.93
C LEU A 196 2.08 -7.68 16.81
N PHE A 197 3.03 -7.44 15.89
CA PHE A 197 3.62 -6.12 15.67
C PHE A 197 2.64 -5.09 15.07
N MET A 198 1.48 -5.52 14.60
CA MET A 198 0.42 -4.62 14.11
C MET A 198 -0.57 -4.20 15.19
N ARG A 199 -0.49 -4.74 16.40
CA ARG A 199 -1.48 -4.47 17.47
C ARG A 199 -1.55 -3.01 17.86
N SER A 200 -0.42 -2.33 17.97
CA SER A 200 -0.36 -0.90 18.27
C SER A 200 -1.03 -0.03 17.19
N LEU A 201 -1.07 -0.52 15.95
CA LEU A 201 -1.68 0.16 14.82
C LEU A 201 -3.16 -0.18 14.62
N GLU A 202 -3.74 -1.08 15.43
CA GLU A 202 -5.15 -1.51 15.30
C GLU A 202 -6.15 -0.33 15.37
N PRO A 203 -5.99 0.68 16.24
CA PRO A 203 -6.89 1.85 16.27
C PRO A 203 -6.88 2.66 14.97
N LEU A 204 -5.80 2.62 14.22
CA LEU A 204 -5.60 3.34 12.97
C LEU A 204 -6.10 2.56 11.76
N ARG A 205 -6.58 1.32 11.95
CA ARG A 205 -7.04 0.45 10.88
C ARG A 205 -8.44 0.80 10.40
N ARG A 206 -8.59 0.87 9.07
CA ARG A 206 -9.88 0.95 8.39
C ARG A 206 -10.00 -0.24 7.45
N THR A 207 -11.11 -0.96 7.48
CA THR A 207 -11.37 -2.07 6.55
C THR A 207 -12.38 -1.62 5.51
N ILE A 208 -12.02 -1.74 4.25
CA ILE A 208 -12.80 -1.29 3.09
C ILE A 208 -13.04 -2.44 2.10
N ASN A 209 -13.88 -2.17 1.10
CA ASN A 209 -14.05 -3.05 -0.05
C ASN A 209 -13.85 -2.25 -1.35
N TYR A 210 -13.03 -2.75 -2.26
CA TYR A 210 -12.68 -2.05 -3.50
C TYR A 210 -13.90 -1.72 -4.38
N CYS A 211 -14.95 -2.55 -4.34
CA CYS A 211 -16.19 -2.29 -5.07
C CYS A 211 -16.93 -1.02 -4.63
N ARG A 212 -16.59 -0.45 -3.49
CA ARG A 212 -17.12 0.84 -3.03
C ARG A 212 -16.39 2.04 -3.63
N TYR A 213 -15.28 1.77 -4.32
CA TYR A 213 -14.41 2.78 -4.92
C TYR A 213 -14.25 2.58 -6.42
N GLY A 214 -15.33 2.21 -7.09
CA GLY A 214 -15.38 2.11 -8.56
C GLY A 214 -14.84 0.80 -9.14
N TRP A 215 -14.28 -0.10 -8.31
CA TRP A 215 -13.85 -1.40 -8.82
C TRP A 215 -15.01 -2.40 -8.91
N ASN A 216 -14.96 -3.24 -9.94
CA ASN A 216 -15.96 -4.28 -10.15
C ASN A 216 -15.74 -5.54 -9.28
N ARG A 217 -14.81 -5.49 -8.31
CA ARG A 217 -14.44 -6.62 -7.48
C ARG A 217 -14.70 -6.38 -6.01
N TRP A 218 -15.20 -7.40 -5.36
CA TRP A 218 -15.28 -7.45 -3.92
C TRP A 218 -13.92 -7.90 -3.35
N LYS A 219 -13.01 -6.95 -3.08
CA LYS A 219 -11.73 -7.19 -2.40
C LYS A 219 -11.79 -6.46 -1.06
N ALA A 220 -11.88 -7.25 0.03
CA ALA A 220 -11.70 -6.69 1.36
C ALA A 220 -10.22 -6.32 1.56
N THR A 221 -9.98 -5.13 2.05
CA THR A 221 -8.64 -4.55 2.21
C THR A 221 -8.58 -3.79 3.52
N SER A 222 -7.48 -3.95 4.25
CA SER A 222 -7.17 -3.16 5.44
C SER A 222 -6.23 -2.02 5.05
N ILE A 223 -6.58 -0.83 5.50
CA ILE A 223 -5.75 0.37 5.38
C ILE A 223 -5.46 0.88 6.79
N TRP A 224 -4.21 1.01 7.15
CA TRP A 224 -3.77 1.71 8.34
C TRP A 224 -3.32 3.10 7.95
N THR A 225 -3.71 4.11 8.72
CA THR A 225 -3.40 5.51 8.39
C THR A 225 -3.55 6.41 9.60
N ASN A 226 -2.77 7.48 9.66
CA ASN A 226 -2.94 8.56 10.62
C ASN A 226 -3.94 9.63 10.15
N VAL A 227 -4.55 9.49 8.97
CA VAL A 227 -5.58 10.43 8.47
C VAL A 227 -6.89 10.15 9.19
N GLN A 228 -7.13 10.82 10.31
CA GLN A 228 -8.29 10.56 11.17
C GLN A 228 -9.60 11.05 10.56
N SER A 229 -9.57 12.15 9.81
CA SER A 229 -10.74 12.71 9.12
C SER A 229 -11.23 11.86 7.96
N TRP A 230 -10.42 10.92 7.48
CA TRP A 230 -10.86 10.01 6.41
C TRP A 230 -11.87 8.99 6.92
N ALA A 231 -13.12 9.20 6.55
CA ALA A 231 -14.21 8.25 6.76
C ALA A 231 -14.35 7.37 5.50
N PRO A 232 -14.03 6.09 5.55
CA PRO A 232 -14.18 5.21 4.40
C PRO A 232 -15.65 4.95 4.08
N GLU A 233 -15.93 4.66 2.81
CA GLU A 233 -17.25 4.20 2.37
C GLU A 233 -17.70 2.96 3.16
N PRO A 234 -18.99 2.87 3.52
CA PRO A 234 -19.54 1.71 4.22
C PRO A 234 -19.19 0.40 3.51
N ARG A 235 -18.80 -0.61 4.28
CA ARG A 235 -18.36 -1.90 3.73
C ARG A 235 -19.48 -2.59 2.95
N CYS A 236 -19.10 -3.24 1.88
CA CYS A 236 -19.94 -4.21 1.20
C CYS A 236 -19.90 -5.53 1.98
N LEU A 237 -20.97 -5.84 2.72
CA LEU A 237 -20.99 -6.92 3.72
C LEU A 237 -20.93 -8.33 3.09
N SER A 238 -21.40 -8.49 1.88
CA SER A 238 -21.34 -9.78 1.17
C SER A 238 -21.15 -9.59 -0.33
N ARG A 239 -20.73 -10.67 -0.99
CA ARG A 239 -20.66 -10.71 -2.45
C ARG A 239 -22.02 -10.59 -3.11
N LEU A 240 -23.07 -10.87 -2.38
CA LEU A 240 -24.46 -10.87 -2.84
C LEU A 240 -25.22 -9.62 -2.40
N SER A 241 -24.59 -8.73 -1.62
CA SER A 241 -25.29 -7.52 -1.17
C SER A 241 -25.32 -6.46 -2.27
N GLN A 242 -26.48 -5.86 -2.47
CA GLN A 242 -26.72 -4.78 -3.46
C GLN A 242 -26.19 -3.41 -2.96
N CYS A 243 -25.14 -3.40 -2.16
CA CYS A 243 -24.67 -2.21 -1.46
C CYS A 243 -23.77 -1.30 -2.31
N CYS A 244 -23.34 -1.71 -3.47
CA CYS A 244 -22.52 -0.90 -4.37
C CYS A 244 -23.16 -0.76 -5.75
N GLU A 245 -22.82 0.30 -6.45
CA GLU A 245 -23.33 0.56 -7.80
C GLU A 245 -23.02 -0.55 -8.76
N HIS A 246 -21.82 -1.13 -8.66
CA HIS A 246 -21.40 -2.20 -9.53
C HIS A 246 -22.29 -3.45 -9.39
N PHE A 247 -22.68 -3.82 -8.18
CA PHE A 247 -23.62 -4.93 -7.96
C PHE A 247 -25.00 -4.56 -8.47
N ARG A 248 -25.48 -3.33 -8.22
CA ARG A 248 -26.79 -2.86 -8.70
C ARG A 248 -26.90 -2.90 -10.21
N ALA A 249 -25.83 -2.48 -10.91
CA ALA A 249 -25.80 -2.48 -12.36
C ALA A 249 -25.69 -3.89 -13.01
N ASN A 250 -25.02 -4.83 -12.35
CA ASN A 250 -24.63 -6.12 -12.96
C ASN A 250 -25.19 -7.36 -12.23
N GLY A 251 -25.92 -7.17 -11.13
CA GLY A 251 -26.50 -8.26 -10.31
C GLY A 251 -25.47 -9.12 -9.56
N LYS A 252 -24.18 -8.84 -9.72
CA LYS A 252 -23.07 -9.56 -9.07
C LYS A 252 -21.79 -8.75 -9.10
N HIS A 253 -20.91 -8.99 -8.13
CA HIS A 253 -19.51 -8.60 -8.26
C HIS A 253 -18.81 -9.56 -9.23
N LEU A 254 -17.94 -9.04 -10.07
CA LEU A 254 -17.18 -9.90 -10.97
C LEU A 254 -16.37 -10.89 -10.13
N ASP A 255 -16.69 -12.15 -10.32
CA ASP A 255 -15.96 -13.25 -9.71
C ASP A 255 -14.71 -13.59 -10.53
N ARG A 256 -13.87 -14.44 -9.93
CA ARG A 256 -12.57 -14.90 -10.43
C ARG A 256 -12.57 -15.41 -11.88
N VAL A 257 -13.73 -15.74 -12.44
CA VAL A 257 -13.83 -16.41 -13.74
C VAL A 257 -13.55 -15.47 -14.91
N GLN A 258 -13.76 -14.17 -14.77
CA GLN A 258 -13.36 -13.18 -15.79
C GLN A 258 -11.89 -12.75 -15.68
N LYS A 259 -11.05 -13.59 -15.08
CA LYS A 259 -9.60 -13.42 -14.91
C LYS A 259 -8.80 -13.22 -16.20
N LEU A 260 -9.37 -13.48 -17.35
CA LEU A 260 -8.62 -13.64 -18.60
C LEU A 260 -8.32 -12.34 -19.34
N LYS A 261 -8.80 -11.19 -18.86
CA LYS A 261 -8.58 -9.90 -19.53
C LYS A 261 -7.75 -8.87 -18.76
N HIS A 262 -7.35 -9.18 -17.52
CA HIS A 262 -6.56 -8.25 -16.71
C HIS A 262 -5.19 -8.82 -16.41
N SER A 263 -4.16 -8.00 -16.55
CA SER A 263 -2.80 -8.34 -16.19
C SER A 263 -2.68 -8.58 -14.66
N ARG A 264 -1.58 -9.21 -14.22
CA ARG A 264 -1.30 -9.30 -12.77
C ARG A 264 -1.15 -7.91 -12.14
N GLU A 265 -0.75 -6.95 -12.91
CA GLU A 265 -0.56 -5.55 -12.51
C GLU A 265 -1.88 -4.87 -12.19
N ASP A 266 -2.94 -5.12 -12.99
CA ASP A 266 -4.28 -4.63 -12.68
C ASP A 266 -4.83 -5.17 -11.35
N TYR A 267 -4.34 -6.34 -10.89
CA TYR A 267 -4.73 -6.90 -9.59
C TYR A 267 -4.01 -6.28 -8.41
N ALA A 268 -2.85 -5.72 -8.62
CA ALA A 268 -2.03 -5.09 -7.59
C ALA A 268 -2.40 -3.62 -7.38
N ALA A 269 -2.96 -2.96 -8.40
CA ALA A 269 -3.35 -1.57 -8.31
C ALA A 269 -4.42 -1.31 -7.24
N LEU A 270 -4.34 -0.18 -6.58
CA LEU A 270 -5.41 0.32 -5.73
C LEU A 270 -6.42 1.14 -6.56
N PRO A 271 -7.71 1.12 -6.20
CA PRO A 271 -8.70 1.95 -6.87
C PRO A 271 -8.33 3.44 -6.77
N GLU A 272 -8.34 4.15 -7.90
CA GLU A 272 -8.02 5.58 -7.93
C GLU A 272 -8.90 6.38 -6.96
N GLN A 273 -10.22 6.12 -6.95
CA GLN A 273 -11.16 6.81 -6.06
C GLN A 273 -10.84 6.61 -4.57
N LEU A 274 -10.34 5.44 -4.20
CA LEU A 274 -9.91 5.15 -2.83
C LEU A 274 -8.72 6.03 -2.43
N VAL A 275 -7.68 6.03 -3.26
CA VAL A 275 -6.47 6.82 -3.01
C VAL A 275 -6.80 8.31 -2.97
N ARG A 276 -7.58 8.79 -3.90
CA ARG A 276 -8.03 10.19 -3.94
C ARG A 276 -8.81 10.58 -2.69
N ALA A 277 -9.68 9.69 -2.18
CA ALA A 277 -10.48 9.97 -0.99
C ALA A 277 -9.63 10.21 0.26
N TRP A 278 -8.67 9.34 0.56
CA TRP A 278 -7.81 9.58 1.73
C TRP A 278 -6.80 10.71 1.52
N THR A 279 -6.28 10.89 0.29
CA THR A 279 -5.39 12.02 -0.03
C THR A 279 -6.11 13.35 0.15
N ARG A 280 -7.35 13.44 -0.31
CA ARG A 280 -8.20 14.62 -0.10
C ARG A 280 -8.39 14.92 1.38
N ALA A 281 -8.76 13.92 2.18
CA ALA A 281 -8.95 14.08 3.62
C ALA A 281 -7.64 14.55 4.29
N ALA A 282 -6.52 13.91 3.98
CA ALA A 282 -5.22 14.27 4.52
C ALA A 282 -4.83 15.72 4.17
N LEU A 283 -4.94 16.10 2.91
CA LEU A 283 -4.61 17.47 2.48
C LEU A 283 -5.58 18.49 3.05
N GLN A 284 -6.86 18.16 3.26
CA GLN A 284 -7.81 19.02 3.94
C GLN A 284 -7.45 19.24 5.41
N ASP A 285 -6.99 18.19 6.11
CA ASP A 285 -6.54 18.32 7.52
C ASP A 285 -5.29 19.21 7.62
N LEU A 286 -4.41 19.14 6.64
CA LEU A 286 -3.20 19.95 6.57
C LEU A 286 -3.44 21.41 6.14
N VAL A 287 -4.61 21.70 5.59
CA VAL A 287 -5.02 23.05 5.11
C VAL A 287 -5.80 23.82 6.18
N ARG A 288 -6.40 23.11 7.16
CA ARG A 288 -7.09 23.71 8.31
C ARG A 288 -6.10 24.26 9.33
#